data_689f18a7b4562d18aca20b8f06b83329
#
_entry.id   689f18a7b4562d18aca20b8f06b83329
#
_cell.length_a   1.000
_cell.length_b   1.000
_cell.length_c   1.000
_cell.angle_alpha   90.00
_cell.angle_beta   90.00
_cell.angle_gamma   90.00
#
_symmetry.space_group_name_H-M   'P 1'
#
loop_
_entity.id
_entity.type
_entity.pdbx_description
1 polymer ?
#
loop_
_entity_poly.entity_id
_entity_poly.type
_entity_poly.pdbx_seq_one_letter_code
_entity_poly.pdbx_strand_id
1 'polypeptide(L)'
;IGDGVIPSNNGRGYVLRRLIRRACRHGRLLGVNEPFLYKVCDTVIHENHVAYPELADKAELITKVIHAEEDSFGKTIDAGLAMLDEYINKIEGNVFSGEDAFKLNDTYGFPLDLTKDILEEKGITVDEDKFNALLAAQKATARAARKDAGADAWKGNSVKIDADKTEFVGYTDFDCDAKILAIVNNDGELVDMLGAGESGTVVLDKTPFYAQSGGQVGDSGVIKNGDDNAFIVADTAKNADTIYLHKGEVSRGIISVGDSVFASINSERRKSIMRNHTAAHLLQAALRQVLGTHVEQAGQLVNETEVR
;
A
#
# COMPACT_ATOMS: atom_id res chain seq x y z
N ILE A 1 13.35 16.71 5.33
CA ILE A 1 14.08 15.43 5.21
C ILE A 1 14.70 15.11 6.57
N GLY A 2 15.33 16.06 7.24
CA GLY A 2 15.88 15.86 8.58
C GLY A 2 14.91 15.23 9.60
N ASP A 3 13.60 15.48 9.44
CA ASP A 3 12.52 14.90 10.27
C ASP A 3 11.99 13.56 9.71
N GLY A 4 12.71 12.89 8.82
CA GLY A 4 12.33 11.60 8.26
C GLY A 4 11.32 11.65 7.11
N VAL A 5 11.04 12.84 6.53
CA VAL A 5 10.17 12.95 5.37
C VAL A 5 10.97 12.70 4.09
N ILE A 6 10.58 11.69 3.32
CA ILE A 6 11.19 11.33 2.03
C ILE A 6 10.24 11.73 0.88
N PRO A 7 10.75 12.22 -0.27
CA PRO A 7 9.93 12.52 -1.44
C PRO A 7 9.10 11.31 -1.86
N SER A 8 7.78 11.50 -2.02
CA SER A 8 6.85 10.43 -2.39
C SER A 8 5.66 10.96 -3.19
N ASN A 9 4.75 10.08 -3.60
CA ASN A 9 3.55 10.46 -4.35
C ASN A 9 2.36 10.84 -3.45
N ASN A 10 2.49 10.75 -2.13
CA ASN A 10 1.40 10.97 -1.19
C ASN A 10 1.85 11.72 0.08
N GLY A 11 0.89 12.36 0.75
CA GLY A 11 1.10 12.97 2.07
C GLY A 11 2.20 14.02 2.10
N ARG A 12 2.95 14.08 3.20
CA ARG A 12 4.04 15.07 3.41
C ARG A 12 5.17 14.91 2.39
N GLY A 13 5.48 13.69 1.97
CA GLY A 13 6.50 13.42 0.96
C GLY A 13 6.14 13.98 -0.41
N TYR A 14 4.85 14.04 -0.78
CA TYR A 14 4.39 14.71 -2.00
C TYR A 14 4.67 16.22 -1.96
N VAL A 15 4.41 16.86 -0.83
CA VAL A 15 4.70 18.30 -0.66
C VAL A 15 6.21 18.57 -0.80
N LEU A 16 7.04 17.73 -0.16
CA LEU A 16 8.50 17.85 -0.28
C LEU A 16 8.95 17.66 -1.74
N ARG A 17 8.47 16.62 -2.42
CA ARG A 17 8.77 16.38 -3.84
C ARG A 17 8.40 17.56 -4.72
N ARG A 18 7.22 18.14 -4.51
CA ARG A 18 6.74 19.31 -5.24
C ARG A 18 7.67 20.52 -5.05
N LEU A 19 8.11 20.78 -3.82
CA LEU A 19 9.04 21.89 -3.53
C LEU A 19 10.39 21.71 -4.24
N ILE A 20 10.95 20.51 -4.23
CA ILE A 20 12.21 20.19 -4.91
C ILE A 20 12.05 20.42 -6.42
N ARG A 21 11.01 19.85 -7.04
CA ARG A 21 10.77 19.98 -8.49
C ARG A 21 10.51 21.41 -8.93
N ARG A 22 9.80 22.20 -8.11
CA ARG A 22 9.60 23.64 -8.37
C ARG A 22 10.94 24.39 -8.33
N ALA A 23 11.80 24.11 -7.35
CA ALA A 23 13.13 24.70 -7.29
C ALA A 23 14.00 24.30 -8.50
N CYS A 24 13.97 23.04 -8.93
CA CYS A 24 14.67 22.58 -10.15
C CYS A 24 14.21 23.33 -11.40
N ARG A 25 12.89 23.55 -11.59
CA ARG A 25 12.38 24.36 -12.70
C ARG A 25 12.94 25.78 -12.68
N HIS A 26 12.89 26.45 -11.53
CA HIS A 26 13.43 27.81 -11.44
C HIS A 26 14.94 27.83 -11.71
N GLY A 27 15.67 26.82 -11.28
CA GLY A 27 17.08 26.66 -11.67
C GLY A 27 17.26 26.58 -13.18
N ARG A 28 16.42 25.82 -13.90
CA ARG A 28 16.44 25.76 -15.37
C ARG A 28 16.20 27.14 -16.01
N LEU A 29 15.24 27.91 -15.51
CA LEU A 29 14.98 29.28 -15.99
C LEU A 29 16.17 30.23 -15.80
N LEU A 30 17.00 29.99 -14.77
CA LEU A 30 18.23 30.70 -14.50
C LEU A 30 19.45 30.14 -15.28
N GLY A 31 19.25 29.15 -16.14
CA GLY A 31 20.30 28.54 -16.96
C GLY A 31 21.10 27.44 -16.27
N VAL A 32 20.67 26.97 -15.08
CA VAL A 32 21.31 25.87 -14.38
C VAL A 32 20.78 24.54 -14.92
N ASN A 33 21.62 23.84 -15.69
CA ASN A 33 21.24 22.59 -16.36
C ASN A 33 21.61 21.32 -15.59
N GLU A 34 22.38 21.42 -14.52
CA GLU A 34 22.82 20.31 -13.67
C GLU A 34 22.10 20.34 -12.31
N PRO A 35 22.04 19.23 -11.59
CA PRO A 35 21.62 19.22 -10.21
C PRO A 35 22.43 20.20 -9.36
N PHE A 36 21.78 21.06 -8.62
CA PHE A 36 22.41 22.13 -7.84
C PHE A 36 21.85 22.26 -6.42
N LEU A 37 20.58 21.89 -6.22
CA LEU A 37 19.89 22.12 -4.96
C LEU A 37 20.56 21.35 -3.81
N TYR A 38 21.07 20.15 -4.10
CA TYR A 38 21.81 19.37 -3.11
C TYR A 38 23.07 20.10 -2.61
N LYS A 39 23.73 20.93 -3.46
CA LYS A 39 24.89 21.74 -3.06
C LYS A 39 24.49 22.88 -2.12
N VAL A 40 23.28 23.41 -2.27
CA VAL A 40 22.72 24.44 -1.38
C VAL A 40 22.43 23.88 0.02
N CYS A 41 22.25 22.57 0.15
CA CYS A 41 22.00 21.94 1.45
C CYS A 41 23.13 22.18 2.46
N ASP A 42 24.39 22.16 2.01
CA ASP A 42 25.53 22.39 2.90
C ASP A 42 25.47 23.79 3.53
N THR A 43 25.10 24.80 2.74
CA THR A 43 24.90 26.16 3.24
C THR A 43 23.74 26.21 4.23
N VAL A 44 22.59 25.58 3.91
CA VAL A 44 21.41 25.56 4.79
C VAL A 44 21.74 24.87 6.11
N ILE A 45 22.45 23.76 6.09
CA ILE A 45 22.88 23.02 7.28
C ILE A 45 23.83 23.89 8.10
N HIS A 46 24.82 24.52 7.44
CA HIS A 46 25.78 25.39 8.10
C HIS A 46 25.11 26.57 8.80
N GLU A 47 24.20 27.27 8.14
CA GLU A 47 23.51 28.44 8.71
C GLU A 47 22.52 28.09 9.83
N ASN A 48 22.01 26.85 9.84
CA ASN A 48 20.99 26.44 10.80
C ASN A 48 21.48 25.49 11.90
N HIS A 49 22.76 25.10 11.91
CA HIS A 49 23.30 24.10 12.83
C HIS A 49 23.15 24.47 14.32
N VAL A 50 23.12 25.75 14.66
CA VAL A 50 22.95 26.21 16.04
C VAL A 50 21.53 25.93 16.55
N ALA A 51 20.52 26.15 15.70
CA ALA A 51 19.12 25.92 16.05
C ALA A 51 18.69 24.44 15.87
N TYR A 52 19.33 23.74 14.93
CA TYR A 52 19.00 22.37 14.53
C TYR A 52 20.29 21.54 14.37
N PRO A 53 20.98 21.20 15.48
CA PRO A 53 22.27 20.50 15.45
C PRO A 53 22.18 19.11 14.78
N GLU A 54 21.04 18.46 14.84
CA GLU A 54 20.77 17.17 14.21
C GLU A 54 20.86 17.18 12.68
N LEU A 55 20.82 18.36 12.05
CA LEU A 55 21.00 18.48 10.60
C LEU A 55 22.41 18.08 10.17
N ALA A 56 23.42 18.37 11.00
CA ALA A 56 24.81 17.99 10.72
C ALA A 56 24.98 16.47 10.68
N ASP A 57 24.37 15.76 11.63
CA ASP A 57 24.40 14.29 11.69
C ASP A 57 23.70 13.62 10.50
N LYS A 58 22.72 14.31 9.91
CA LYS A 58 21.92 13.83 8.78
C LYS A 58 22.31 14.45 7.43
N ALA A 59 23.39 15.22 7.37
CA ALA A 59 23.81 15.97 6.20
C ALA A 59 23.94 15.10 4.95
N GLU A 60 24.63 13.97 5.07
CA GLU A 60 24.80 13.01 3.96
C GLU A 60 23.48 12.44 3.45
N LEU A 61 22.56 12.06 4.35
CA LEU A 61 21.23 11.59 3.99
C LEU A 61 20.41 12.65 3.27
N ILE A 62 20.39 13.87 3.80
CA ILE A 62 19.64 15.01 3.24
C ILE A 62 20.12 15.30 1.81
N THR A 63 21.44 15.46 1.65
CA THR A 63 22.08 15.74 0.37
C THR A 63 21.82 14.64 -0.66
N LYS A 64 21.96 13.37 -0.25
CA LYS A 64 21.70 12.21 -1.11
C LYS A 64 20.25 12.12 -1.57
N VAL A 65 19.29 12.34 -0.68
CA VAL A 65 17.85 12.30 -1.01
C VAL A 65 17.46 13.41 -1.98
N ILE A 66 17.95 14.64 -1.75
CA ILE A 66 17.67 15.77 -2.64
C ILE A 66 18.32 15.54 -4.01
N HIS A 67 19.59 15.14 -4.04
CA HIS A 67 20.30 14.86 -5.29
C HIS A 67 19.60 13.77 -6.12
N ALA A 68 19.15 12.70 -5.49
CA ALA A 68 18.42 11.62 -6.17
C ALA A 68 17.09 12.10 -6.79
N GLU A 69 16.33 12.97 -6.10
CA GLU A 69 15.09 13.53 -6.64
C GLU A 69 15.36 14.55 -7.76
N GLU A 70 16.42 15.38 -7.64
CA GLU A 70 16.87 16.31 -8.69
C GLU A 70 17.29 15.54 -9.95
N ASP A 71 18.13 14.51 -9.81
CA ASP A 71 18.62 13.70 -10.94
C ASP A 71 17.47 12.97 -11.64
N SER A 72 16.57 12.38 -10.85
CA SER A 72 15.37 11.72 -11.36
C SER A 72 14.45 12.67 -12.13
N PHE A 73 14.22 13.88 -11.60
CA PHE A 73 13.39 14.88 -12.25
C PHE A 73 14.11 15.51 -13.44
N GLY A 74 15.43 15.75 -13.34
CA GLY A 74 16.27 16.27 -14.41
C GLY A 74 16.20 15.46 -15.70
N LYS A 75 15.98 14.15 -15.61
CA LYS A 75 15.80 13.26 -16.78
C LYS A 75 14.49 13.45 -17.51
N THR A 76 13.47 13.98 -16.85
CA THR A 76 12.12 14.13 -17.41
C THR A 76 11.68 15.57 -17.60
N ILE A 77 12.34 16.54 -16.94
CA ILE A 77 11.94 17.95 -16.96
C ILE A 77 11.97 18.54 -18.37
N ASP A 78 13.03 18.29 -19.12
CA ASP A 78 13.21 18.88 -20.46
C ASP A 78 12.18 18.29 -21.45
N ALA A 79 11.91 16.99 -21.37
CA ALA A 79 10.86 16.33 -22.16
C ALA A 79 9.46 16.82 -21.76
N GLY A 80 9.22 17.01 -20.47
CA GLY A 80 7.95 17.51 -19.94
C GLY A 80 7.70 18.98 -20.35
N LEU A 81 8.71 19.84 -20.31
CA LEU A 81 8.60 21.23 -20.77
C LEU A 81 8.35 21.29 -22.28
N ALA A 82 9.06 20.51 -23.09
CA ALA A 82 8.84 20.44 -24.52
C ALA A 82 7.41 19.99 -24.87
N MET A 83 6.90 18.98 -24.15
CA MET A 83 5.53 18.49 -24.33
C MET A 83 4.49 19.54 -23.90
N LEU A 84 4.75 20.23 -22.78
CA LEU A 84 3.87 21.32 -22.32
C LEU A 84 3.81 22.45 -23.35
N ASP A 85 4.94 22.87 -23.92
CA ASP A 85 4.98 23.88 -24.96
C ASP A 85 4.26 23.42 -26.24
N GLU A 86 4.39 22.13 -26.63
CA GLU A 86 3.63 21.57 -27.75
C GLU A 86 2.12 21.62 -27.51
N TYR A 87 1.67 21.29 -26.29
CA TYR A 87 0.25 21.36 -25.94
C TYR A 87 -0.25 22.82 -25.91
N ILE A 88 0.52 23.76 -25.34
CA ILE A 88 0.18 25.19 -25.32
C ILE A 88 -0.02 25.72 -26.74
N ASN A 89 0.83 25.34 -27.68
CA ASN A 89 0.74 25.78 -29.07
C ASN A 89 -0.50 25.22 -29.82
N LYS A 90 -1.15 24.19 -29.27
CA LYS A 90 -2.36 23.59 -29.86
C LYS A 90 -3.65 24.02 -29.17
N ILE A 91 -3.58 24.84 -28.13
CA ILE A 91 -4.76 25.26 -27.38
C ILE A 91 -5.60 26.22 -28.24
N GLU A 92 -6.89 25.93 -28.39
CA GLU A 92 -7.89 26.84 -28.87
C GLU A 92 -8.56 27.54 -27.65
N GLY A 93 -8.14 28.76 -27.35
CA GLY A 93 -8.62 29.50 -26.19
C GLY A 93 -7.59 29.63 -25.07
N ASN A 94 -8.06 29.73 -23.82
CA ASN A 94 -7.22 29.99 -22.65
C ASN A 94 -7.38 28.93 -21.54
N VAL A 95 -7.92 27.73 -21.88
CA VAL A 95 -8.09 26.63 -20.94
C VAL A 95 -7.26 25.43 -21.39
N PHE A 96 -6.31 25.03 -20.58
CA PHE A 96 -5.48 23.82 -20.79
C PHE A 96 -6.26 22.56 -20.41
N SER A 97 -6.22 21.57 -21.28
CA SER A 97 -6.93 20.31 -21.07
C SER A 97 -6.49 19.59 -19.79
N GLY A 98 -7.46 19.17 -18.98
CA GLY A 98 -7.18 18.34 -17.81
C GLY A 98 -6.62 16.97 -18.16
N GLU A 99 -6.86 16.45 -19.37
CA GLU A 99 -6.27 15.19 -19.87
C GLU A 99 -4.77 15.36 -20.15
N ASP A 100 -4.38 16.46 -20.78
CA ASP A 100 -2.98 16.78 -21.05
C ASP A 100 -2.22 17.07 -19.76
N ALA A 101 -2.84 17.81 -18.82
CA ALA A 101 -2.28 18.02 -17.49
C ALA A 101 -2.08 16.70 -16.73
N PHE A 102 -3.04 15.77 -16.82
CA PHE A 102 -2.92 14.45 -16.22
C PHE A 102 -1.79 13.63 -16.86
N LYS A 103 -1.66 13.66 -18.18
CA LYS A 103 -0.58 12.98 -18.90
C LYS A 103 0.80 13.53 -18.53
N LEU A 104 0.94 14.85 -18.40
CA LEU A 104 2.17 15.48 -17.90
C LEU A 104 2.51 15.01 -16.48
N ASN A 105 1.51 14.92 -15.61
CA ASN A 105 1.70 14.44 -14.23
C ASN A 105 2.09 12.95 -14.17
N ASP A 106 1.37 12.08 -14.89
CA ASP A 106 1.54 10.65 -14.85
C ASP A 106 2.82 10.17 -15.55
N THR A 107 3.12 10.72 -16.72
CA THR A 107 4.23 10.25 -17.58
C THR A 107 5.54 10.96 -17.27
N TYR A 108 5.51 12.27 -17.08
CA TYR A 108 6.72 13.09 -16.92
C TYR A 108 6.95 13.53 -15.47
N GLY A 109 6.03 13.18 -14.58
CA GLY A 109 6.15 13.54 -13.16
C GLY A 109 6.03 15.05 -12.92
N PHE A 110 5.35 15.79 -13.80
CA PHE A 110 5.03 17.20 -13.60
C PHE A 110 3.85 17.33 -12.62
N PRO A 111 4.05 17.83 -11.41
CA PRO A 111 2.93 18.09 -10.52
C PRO A 111 1.98 19.12 -11.15
N LEU A 112 0.66 18.95 -10.89
CA LEU A 112 -0.35 19.89 -11.42
C LEU A 112 -0.03 21.36 -11.09
N ASP A 113 0.42 21.62 -9.86
CA ASP A 113 0.77 22.97 -9.44
C ASP A 113 1.92 23.57 -10.25
N LEU A 114 2.92 22.75 -10.64
CA LEU A 114 4.00 23.19 -11.50
C LEU A 114 3.50 23.52 -12.92
N THR A 115 2.60 22.70 -13.45
CA THR A 115 1.92 22.96 -14.73
C THR A 115 1.11 24.26 -14.65
N LYS A 116 0.35 24.47 -13.55
CA LYS A 116 -0.43 25.69 -13.31
C LYS A 116 0.47 26.93 -13.24
N ASP A 117 1.55 26.89 -12.47
CA ASP A 117 2.50 28.00 -12.36
C ASP A 117 3.01 28.45 -13.75
N ILE A 118 3.33 27.50 -14.64
CA ILE A 118 3.82 27.81 -16.00
C ILE A 118 2.71 28.39 -16.88
N LEU A 119 1.51 27.84 -16.79
CA LEU A 119 0.37 28.28 -17.60
C LEU A 119 -0.16 29.64 -17.17
N GLU A 120 -0.15 29.90 -15.85
CA GLU A 120 -0.55 31.23 -15.29
C GLU A 120 0.34 32.35 -15.78
N GLU A 121 1.66 32.13 -15.93
CA GLU A 121 2.60 33.10 -16.55
C GLU A 121 2.19 33.46 -17.99
N LYS A 122 1.43 32.58 -18.67
CA LYS A 122 0.92 32.76 -20.04
C LYS A 122 -0.57 33.17 -20.10
N GLY A 123 -1.22 33.37 -18.95
CA GLY A 123 -2.65 33.69 -18.86
C GLY A 123 -3.59 32.53 -19.19
N ILE A 124 -3.11 31.27 -19.06
CA ILE A 124 -3.86 30.05 -19.35
C ILE A 124 -4.29 29.42 -18.04
N THR A 125 -5.54 28.97 -17.95
CA THR A 125 -6.07 28.22 -16.81
C THR A 125 -6.09 26.72 -17.13
N VAL A 126 -6.24 25.86 -16.11
CA VAL A 126 -6.31 24.40 -16.27
C VAL A 126 -7.71 23.89 -15.94
N ASP A 127 -8.21 22.93 -16.69
CA ASP A 127 -9.41 22.15 -16.35
C ASP A 127 -9.06 21.17 -15.21
N GLU A 128 -9.11 21.69 -13.96
CA GLU A 128 -8.79 20.91 -12.76
C GLU A 128 -9.83 19.85 -12.48
N ASP A 129 -11.08 20.05 -12.84
CA ASP A 129 -12.16 19.08 -12.61
C ASP A 129 -11.90 17.81 -13.42
N LYS A 130 -11.55 17.96 -14.68
CA LYS A 130 -11.20 16.81 -15.54
C LYS A 130 -9.93 16.12 -15.07
N PHE A 131 -8.89 16.88 -14.68
CA PHE A 131 -7.65 16.33 -14.11
C PHE A 131 -7.94 15.48 -12.86
N ASN A 132 -8.73 16.03 -11.91
CA ASN A 132 -9.07 15.34 -10.67
C ASN A 132 -9.93 14.09 -10.91
N ALA A 133 -10.83 14.12 -11.88
CA ALA A 133 -11.62 12.96 -12.28
C ALA A 133 -10.72 11.82 -12.81
N LEU A 134 -9.74 12.14 -13.66
CA LEU A 134 -8.79 11.16 -14.19
C LEU A 134 -7.88 10.59 -13.10
N LEU A 135 -7.39 11.44 -12.20
CA LEU A 135 -6.59 11.02 -11.06
C LEU A 135 -7.38 10.11 -10.11
N ALA A 136 -8.66 10.41 -9.88
CA ALA A 136 -9.56 9.57 -9.10
C ALA A 136 -9.81 8.21 -9.78
N ALA A 137 -10.02 8.21 -11.10
CA ALA A 137 -10.19 6.98 -11.89
C ALA A 137 -8.93 6.11 -11.84
N GLN A 138 -7.74 6.68 -12.00
CA GLN A 138 -6.47 5.96 -11.87
C GLN A 138 -6.31 5.34 -10.48
N LYS A 139 -6.61 6.12 -9.42
CA LYS A 139 -6.58 5.61 -8.03
C LYS A 139 -7.60 4.49 -7.81
N ALA A 140 -8.78 4.59 -8.41
CA ALA A 140 -9.81 3.54 -8.34
C ALA A 140 -9.35 2.26 -9.07
N THR A 141 -8.76 2.38 -10.26
CA THR A 141 -8.20 1.24 -11.01
C THR A 141 -7.05 0.58 -10.24
N ALA A 142 -6.14 1.38 -9.67
CA ALA A 142 -5.06 0.86 -8.83
C ALA A 142 -5.58 0.16 -7.56
N ARG A 143 -6.68 0.67 -6.97
CA ARG A 143 -7.36 0.02 -5.83
C ARG A 143 -8.05 -1.27 -6.26
N ALA A 144 -8.73 -1.29 -7.41
CA ALA A 144 -9.36 -2.48 -7.95
C ALA A 144 -8.32 -3.57 -8.23
N ALA A 145 -7.20 -3.23 -8.88
CA ALA A 145 -6.09 -4.16 -9.10
C ALA A 145 -5.47 -4.70 -7.80
N ARG A 146 -5.40 -3.87 -6.74
CA ARG A 146 -4.99 -4.33 -5.39
C ARG A 146 -6.04 -5.23 -4.75
N LYS A 147 -7.33 -4.96 -4.99
CA LYS A 147 -8.43 -5.77 -4.50
C LYS A 147 -8.42 -7.16 -5.14
N ASP A 148 -8.19 -7.23 -6.45
CA ASP A 148 -8.01 -8.49 -7.19
C ASP A 148 -6.74 -9.25 -6.73
N ALA A 149 -5.72 -8.53 -6.25
CA ALA A 149 -4.51 -9.11 -5.66
C ALA A 149 -4.66 -9.49 -4.17
N GLY A 150 -5.87 -9.42 -3.59
CA GLY A 150 -6.17 -9.82 -2.22
C GLY A 150 -5.78 -8.81 -1.12
N ALA A 151 -5.27 -7.63 -1.47
CA ALA A 151 -4.77 -6.66 -0.50
C ALA A 151 -5.86 -5.78 0.16
N ASP A 152 -7.08 -5.76 -0.36
CA ASP A 152 -8.19 -4.91 0.13
C ASP A 152 -9.43 -5.70 0.64
N ALA A 153 -9.29 -6.97 0.95
CA ALA A 153 -10.37 -7.75 1.58
C ALA A 153 -10.87 -7.18 2.94
N TRP A 154 -10.30 -6.06 3.36
CA TRP A 154 -10.45 -5.46 4.70
C TRP A 154 -11.46 -4.32 4.81
N LYS A 155 -11.98 -3.77 3.71
CA LYS A 155 -12.81 -2.54 3.75
C LYS A 155 -14.22 -2.68 3.19
N GLY A 156 -14.68 -3.90 2.95
CA GLY A 156 -16.01 -4.12 2.41
C GLY A 156 -16.96 -4.72 3.44
N ASN A 157 -18.04 -4.03 3.69
CA ASN A 157 -19.23 -4.41 4.46
C ASN A 157 -18.93 -5.05 5.82
N SER A 158 -18.96 -4.24 6.86
CA SER A 158 -19.07 -4.70 8.24
C SER A 158 -20.45 -5.31 8.47
N VAL A 159 -20.63 -6.58 8.09
CA VAL A 159 -21.71 -7.35 8.71
C VAL A 159 -21.41 -7.31 10.20
N LYS A 160 -22.31 -6.75 11.00
CA LYS A 160 -22.22 -6.86 12.45
C LYS A 160 -22.43 -8.33 12.79
N ILE A 161 -21.31 -9.02 13.00
CA ILE A 161 -21.32 -10.38 13.50
C ILE A 161 -21.42 -10.25 15.02
N ASP A 162 -22.58 -10.57 15.57
CA ASP A 162 -22.81 -10.62 17.00
C ASP A 162 -22.28 -11.99 17.52
N ALA A 163 -20.98 -12.06 17.63
CA ALA A 163 -20.28 -13.24 18.12
C ALA A 163 -19.21 -12.82 19.13
N ASP A 164 -18.95 -13.67 20.09
CA ASP A 164 -17.86 -13.51 21.04
C ASP A 164 -16.48 -13.52 20.31
N LYS A 165 -15.48 -12.98 20.98
CA LYS A 165 -14.08 -13.01 20.51
C LYS A 165 -13.66 -14.42 20.15
N THR A 166 -13.06 -14.62 18.98
CA THR A 166 -12.42 -15.88 18.61
C THR A 166 -11.15 -16.09 19.45
N GLU A 167 -11.03 -17.23 20.10
CA GLU A 167 -9.79 -17.66 20.76
C GLU A 167 -8.77 -18.12 19.72
N PHE A 168 -7.61 -17.45 19.64
CA PHE A 168 -6.54 -17.85 18.73
C PHE A 168 -5.52 -18.77 19.40
N VAL A 169 -5.40 -20.01 18.91
CA VAL A 169 -4.46 -21.02 19.43
C VAL A 169 -3.28 -21.32 18.50
N GLY A 170 -3.27 -20.72 17.32
CA GLY A 170 -2.32 -21.01 16.23
C GLY A 170 -0.87 -20.58 16.48
N TYR A 171 -0.48 -20.18 17.67
CA TYR A 171 0.93 -20.06 18.05
C TYR A 171 1.56 -21.40 18.40
N THR A 172 0.79 -22.31 18.95
CA THR A 172 1.24 -23.61 19.42
C THR A 172 0.64 -24.78 18.63
N ASP A 173 -0.61 -24.62 18.18
CA ASP A 173 -1.38 -25.69 17.58
C ASP A 173 -1.67 -25.42 16.09
N PHE A 174 -1.62 -26.46 15.28
CA PHE A 174 -1.94 -26.40 13.85
C PHE A 174 -3.35 -26.89 13.53
N ASP A 175 -4.03 -27.40 14.54
CA ASP A 175 -5.42 -27.86 14.49
C ASP A 175 -6.09 -27.71 15.86
N CYS A 176 -7.41 -27.66 15.87
CA CYS A 176 -8.20 -27.69 17.10
C CYS A 176 -9.66 -28.06 16.82
N ASP A 177 -10.35 -28.58 17.86
CA ASP A 177 -11.81 -28.62 17.86
C ASP A 177 -12.38 -27.20 18.09
N ALA A 178 -13.41 -26.87 17.35
CA ALA A 178 -14.06 -25.57 17.39
C ALA A 178 -15.57 -25.68 17.13
N LYS A 179 -16.28 -24.58 17.35
CA LYS A 179 -17.70 -24.45 17.05
C LYS A 179 -17.94 -23.31 16.07
N ILE A 180 -18.83 -23.52 15.09
CA ILE A 180 -19.24 -22.47 14.15
C ILE A 180 -20.20 -21.52 14.88
N LEU A 181 -19.80 -20.26 15.00
CA LEU A 181 -20.61 -19.19 15.63
C LEU A 181 -21.47 -18.44 14.62
N ALA A 182 -20.97 -18.22 13.42
CA ALA A 182 -21.69 -17.49 12.37
C ALA A 182 -21.19 -17.90 10.98
N ILE A 183 -22.04 -17.77 10.00
CA ILE A 183 -21.72 -17.97 8.58
C ILE A 183 -22.23 -16.76 7.81
N VAL A 184 -21.41 -16.25 6.89
CA VAL A 184 -21.76 -15.16 5.99
C VAL A 184 -21.60 -15.65 4.55
N ASN A 185 -22.63 -15.46 3.72
CA ASN A 185 -22.59 -15.84 2.29
C ASN A 185 -21.77 -14.81 1.47
N ASN A 186 -21.60 -15.05 0.18
CA ASN A 186 -20.87 -14.14 -0.72
C ASN A 186 -21.54 -12.76 -0.90
N ASP A 187 -22.83 -12.65 -0.64
CA ASP A 187 -23.58 -11.40 -0.71
C ASP A 187 -23.41 -10.55 0.56
N GLY A 188 -22.71 -11.11 1.57
CA GLY A 188 -22.48 -10.45 2.84
C GLY A 188 -23.64 -10.58 3.82
N GLU A 189 -24.51 -11.57 3.68
CA GLU A 189 -25.65 -11.82 4.55
C GLU A 189 -25.34 -12.97 5.52
N LEU A 190 -25.83 -12.84 6.76
CA LEU A 190 -25.79 -13.94 7.72
C LEU A 190 -26.75 -15.03 7.28
N VAL A 191 -26.24 -16.26 7.22
CA VAL A 191 -27.01 -17.45 6.86
C VAL A 191 -26.80 -18.57 7.89
N ASP A 192 -27.76 -19.46 8.01
CA ASP A 192 -27.68 -20.57 8.97
C ASP A 192 -26.78 -21.72 8.46
N MET A 193 -26.58 -21.85 7.14
CA MET A 193 -25.82 -22.93 6.52
C MET A 193 -25.25 -22.55 5.15
N LEU A 194 -24.24 -23.30 4.70
CA LEU A 194 -23.73 -23.32 3.33
C LEU A 194 -23.65 -24.76 2.84
N GLY A 195 -24.07 -25.00 1.58
CA GLY A 195 -24.02 -26.28 0.89
C GLY A 195 -22.81 -26.42 -0.02
N ALA A 196 -22.60 -27.64 -0.54
CA ALA A 196 -21.48 -27.94 -1.44
C ALA A 196 -21.45 -27.02 -2.67
N GLY A 197 -20.27 -26.44 -2.97
CA GLY A 197 -20.05 -25.46 -4.06
C GLY A 197 -20.38 -24.03 -3.66
N GLU A 198 -20.93 -23.78 -2.47
CA GLU A 198 -21.18 -22.42 -2.01
C GLU A 198 -19.94 -21.87 -1.29
N SER A 199 -19.63 -20.62 -1.61
CA SER A 199 -18.53 -19.88 -0.99
C SER A 199 -19.08 -18.92 0.07
N GLY A 200 -18.28 -18.67 1.11
CA GLY A 200 -18.66 -17.76 2.18
C GLY A 200 -17.53 -17.56 3.20
N THR A 201 -17.93 -17.05 4.35
CA THR A 201 -17.04 -16.80 5.49
C THR A 201 -17.58 -17.50 6.73
N VAL A 202 -16.76 -18.30 7.37
CA VAL A 202 -17.08 -19.02 8.61
C VAL A 202 -16.40 -18.35 9.79
N VAL A 203 -17.12 -18.17 10.88
CA VAL A 203 -16.62 -17.66 12.16
C VAL A 203 -16.62 -18.78 13.18
N LEU A 204 -15.49 -18.97 13.85
CA LEU A 204 -15.32 -19.97 14.89
C LEU A 204 -15.13 -19.33 16.26
N ASP A 205 -15.50 -20.05 17.32
CA ASP A 205 -15.18 -19.69 18.72
C ASP A 205 -13.70 -19.77 19.00
N LYS A 206 -13.01 -20.74 18.37
CA LYS A 206 -11.59 -21.05 18.53
C LYS A 206 -10.96 -21.38 17.20
N THR A 207 -9.72 -20.93 16.96
CA THR A 207 -9.06 -21.13 15.66
C THR A 207 -7.55 -21.28 15.74
N PRO A 208 -6.94 -22.21 14.95
CA PRO A 208 -5.51 -22.27 14.72
C PRO A 208 -5.06 -21.37 13.54
N PHE A 209 -5.99 -20.83 12.76
CA PHE A 209 -5.71 -20.05 11.56
C PHE A 209 -5.19 -18.66 11.91
N TYR A 210 -3.98 -18.33 11.48
CA TYR A 210 -3.43 -16.98 11.59
C TYR A 210 -4.14 -16.05 10.61
N ALA A 211 -4.71 -14.98 11.11
CA ALA A 211 -5.31 -13.95 10.27
C ALA A 211 -4.23 -13.02 9.70
N GLN A 212 -4.40 -12.59 8.45
CA GLN A 212 -3.50 -11.63 7.80
C GLN A 212 -3.18 -10.45 8.72
N SER A 213 -1.92 -10.27 9.04
CA SER A 213 -1.45 -9.20 9.94
C SER A 213 0.05 -8.98 9.79
N GLY A 214 0.52 -7.73 10.02
CA GLY A 214 1.95 -7.41 10.01
C GLY A 214 2.65 -7.72 8.69
N GLY A 215 1.93 -7.67 7.56
CA GLY A 215 2.46 -8.02 6.24
C GLY A 215 2.53 -9.53 5.95
N GLN A 216 2.23 -10.40 6.93
CA GLN A 216 2.08 -11.83 6.71
C GLN A 216 0.68 -12.14 6.19
N VAL A 217 0.59 -13.00 5.16
CA VAL A 217 -0.68 -13.49 4.61
C VAL A 217 -1.42 -14.38 5.60
N GLY A 218 -2.74 -14.49 5.45
CA GLY A 218 -3.57 -15.40 6.23
C GLY A 218 -3.32 -16.86 5.92
N ASP A 219 -3.69 -17.73 6.86
CA ASP A 219 -3.61 -19.16 6.65
C ASP A 219 -4.72 -19.69 5.76
N SER A 220 -4.40 -20.78 5.10
CA SER A 220 -5.34 -21.66 4.41
C SER A 220 -5.38 -23.03 5.09
N GLY A 221 -6.45 -23.78 4.82
CA GLY A 221 -6.61 -25.10 5.40
C GLY A 221 -8.02 -25.65 5.22
N VAL A 222 -8.51 -26.41 6.18
CA VAL A 222 -9.82 -27.07 6.11
C VAL A 222 -10.54 -27.04 7.47
N ILE A 223 -11.84 -26.83 7.43
CA ILE A 223 -12.76 -26.99 8.56
C ILE A 223 -13.67 -28.16 8.20
N LYS A 224 -13.71 -29.19 9.06
CA LYS A 224 -14.46 -30.44 8.83
C LYS A 224 -15.52 -30.64 9.91
N ASN A 225 -16.70 -31.09 9.51
CA ASN A 225 -17.70 -31.67 10.40
C ASN A 225 -17.89 -33.13 10.01
N GLY A 226 -17.16 -34.03 10.69
CA GLY A 226 -17.07 -35.44 10.32
C GLY A 226 -16.32 -35.67 9.01
N ASP A 227 -16.56 -36.81 8.37
CA ASP A 227 -15.90 -37.16 7.09
C ASP A 227 -16.63 -36.67 5.86
N ASP A 228 -17.92 -36.33 5.99
CA ASP A 228 -18.77 -35.99 4.86
C ASP A 228 -18.89 -34.49 4.58
N ASN A 229 -18.53 -33.63 5.53
CA ASN A 229 -18.67 -32.17 5.39
C ASN A 229 -17.30 -31.51 5.50
N ALA A 230 -16.97 -30.69 4.53
CA ALA A 230 -15.69 -29.97 4.48
C ALA A 230 -15.80 -28.60 3.84
N PHE A 231 -15.30 -27.61 4.56
CA PHE A 231 -15.11 -26.25 4.09
C PHE A 231 -13.62 -25.98 3.89
N ILE A 232 -13.23 -25.64 2.68
CA ILE A 232 -11.85 -25.32 2.33
C ILE A 232 -11.62 -23.83 2.58
N VAL A 233 -10.76 -23.52 3.52
CA VAL A 233 -10.35 -22.16 3.85
C VAL A 233 -9.25 -21.73 2.90
N ALA A 234 -9.51 -20.73 2.08
CA ALA A 234 -8.56 -20.14 1.14
C ALA A 234 -7.74 -19.03 1.80
N ASP A 235 -8.35 -18.24 2.69
CA ASP A 235 -7.71 -17.12 3.38
C ASP A 235 -8.35 -16.88 4.75
N THR A 236 -7.58 -16.29 5.66
CA THR A 236 -8.05 -15.91 7.00
C THR A 236 -7.73 -14.46 7.30
N ALA A 237 -8.76 -13.71 7.66
CA ALA A 237 -8.67 -12.32 8.10
C ALA A 237 -9.24 -12.17 9.52
N LYS A 238 -9.09 -11.00 10.13
CA LYS A 238 -9.80 -10.65 11.37
C LYS A 238 -10.37 -9.25 11.29
N ASN A 239 -11.49 -9.03 11.94
CA ASN A 239 -12.07 -7.69 12.08
C ASN A 239 -11.46 -6.92 13.28
N ALA A 240 -11.95 -5.66 13.48
CA ALA A 240 -11.50 -4.82 14.59
C ALA A 240 -11.84 -5.44 15.98
N ASP A 241 -12.88 -6.24 16.07
CA ASP A 241 -13.37 -6.85 17.30
C ASP A 241 -12.66 -8.17 17.63
N THR A 242 -11.57 -8.52 16.90
CA THR A 242 -10.81 -9.76 17.06
C THR A 242 -11.57 -11.04 16.73
N ILE A 243 -12.59 -10.96 15.86
CA ILE A 243 -13.29 -12.09 15.26
C ILE A 243 -12.51 -12.55 14.03
N TYR A 244 -12.19 -13.85 13.95
CA TYR A 244 -11.47 -14.43 12.82
C TYR A 244 -12.45 -14.88 11.74
N LEU A 245 -12.18 -14.43 10.51
CA LEU A 245 -13.01 -14.61 9.32
C LEU A 245 -12.33 -15.61 8.39
N HIS A 246 -12.82 -16.85 8.36
CA HIS A 246 -12.29 -17.92 7.51
C HIS A 246 -13.04 -17.89 6.18
N LYS A 247 -12.43 -17.39 5.13
CA LYS A 247 -13.01 -17.29 3.78
C LYS A 247 -12.72 -18.53 2.97
N GLY A 248 -13.72 -19.06 2.31
CA GLY A 248 -13.56 -20.28 1.54
C GLY A 248 -14.83 -20.78 0.89
N GLU A 249 -14.86 -22.08 0.62
CA GLU A 249 -15.95 -22.76 -0.09
C GLU A 249 -16.21 -24.13 0.53
N VAL A 250 -17.47 -24.52 0.57
CA VAL A 250 -17.88 -25.89 0.95
C VAL A 250 -17.53 -26.84 -0.19
N SER A 251 -16.52 -27.67 -0.01
CA SER A 251 -16.08 -28.64 -1.02
C SER A 251 -16.99 -29.87 -1.10
N ARG A 252 -17.66 -30.20 0.00
CA ARG A 252 -18.65 -31.30 0.08
C ARG A 252 -19.52 -31.16 1.31
N GLY A 253 -20.74 -31.69 1.21
CA GLY A 253 -21.71 -31.71 2.28
C GLY A 253 -22.32 -30.34 2.60
N ILE A 254 -22.61 -30.14 3.87
CA ILE A 254 -23.22 -28.91 4.40
C ILE A 254 -22.52 -28.56 5.71
N ILE A 255 -22.26 -27.29 5.94
CA ILE A 255 -21.85 -26.75 7.24
C ILE A 255 -22.93 -25.79 7.77
N SER A 256 -23.17 -25.83 9.08
CA SER A 256 -24.22 -25.06 9.72
C SER A 256 -23.74 -24.33 10.97
N VAL A 257 -24.38 -23.23 11.29
CA VAL A 257 -24.17 -22.52 12.56
C VAL A 257 -24.47 -23.47 13.72
N GLY A 258 -23.55 -23.50 14.69
CA GLY A 258 -23.65 -24.38 15.84
C GLY A 258 -22.95 -25.73 15.70
N ASP A 259 -22.50 -26.10 14.49
CA ASP A 259 -21.73 -27.32 14.25
C ASP A 259 -20.45 -27.36 15.08
N SER A 260 -20.14 -28.55 15.64
CA SER A 260 -18.82 -28.86 16.19
C SER A 260 -17.93 -29.32 15.05
N VAL A 261 -16.80 -28.69 14.86
CA VAL A 261 -15.93 -28.89 13.72
C VAL A 261 -14.48 -29.08 14.15
N PHE A 262 -13.70 -29.77 13.31
CA PHE A 262 -12.26 -29.84 13.43
C PHE A 262 -11.61 -28.88 12.43
N ALA A 263 -10.91 -27.87 12.93
CA ALA A 263 -10.25 -26.83 12.17
C ALA A 263 -8.75 -27.15 12.06
N SER A 264 -8.21 -27.26 10.84
CA SER A 264 -6.80 -27.61 10.59
C SER A 264 -6.20 -26.76 9.48
N ILE A 265 -5.04 -26.15 9.75
CA ILE A 265 -4.33 -25.32 8.78
C ILE A 265 -3.44 -26.17 7.86
N ASN A 266 -3.05 -25.59 6.71
CA ASN A 266 -1.96 -26.13 5.90
C ASN A 266 -0.62 -25.88 6.60
N SER A 267 -0.18 -26.87 7.37
CA SER A 267 1.01 -26.76 8.23
C SER A 267 2.30 -26.53 7.43
N GLU A 268 2.44 -27.13 6.25
CA GLU A 268 3.64 -26.96 5.42
C GLU A 268 3.73 -25.53 4.87
N ARG A 269 2.59 -24.98 4.40
CA ARG A 269 2.50 -23.59 3.98
C ARG A 269 2.83 -22.64 5.14
N ARG A 270 2.26 -22.86 6.33
CA ARG A 270 2.53 -22.06 7.54
C ARG A 270 4.01 -22.09 7.93
N LYS A 271 4.65 -23.24 7.92
CA LYS A 271 6.09 -23.37 8.23
C LYS A 271 6.95 -22.59 7.23
N SER A 272 6.58 -22.58 5.93
CA SER A 272 7.29 -21.79 4.91
C SER A 272 7.13 -20.29 5.17
N ILE A 273 5.92 -19.83 5.45
CA ILE A 273 5.64 -18.44 5.81
C ILE A 273 6.41 -18.02 7.07
N MET A 274 6.46 -18.85 8.11
CA MET A 274 7.20 -18.57 9.35
C MET A 274 8.71 -18.39 9.09
N ARG A 275 9.32 -19.25 8.25
CA ARG A 275 10.73 -19.08 7.83
C ARG A 275 10.95 -17.78 7.08
N ASN A 276 10.06 -17.45 6.16
CA ASN A 276 10.12 -16.21 5.39
C ASN A 276 9.93 -14.97 6.27
N HIS A 277 9.05 -15.04 7.26
CA HIS A 277 8.86 -13.94 8.21
C HIS A 277 10.13 -13.71 9.06
N THR A 278 10.77 -14.78 9.52
CA THR A 278 12.07 -14.71 10.20
C THR A 278 13.14 -14.11 9.28
N ALA A 279 13.18 -14.54 8.01
CA ALA A 279 14.10 -13.99 7.01
C ALA A 279 13.86 -12.48 6.78
N ALA A 280 12.62 -12.00 6.82
CA ALA A 280 12.29 -10.57 6.73
C ALA A 280 12.95 -9.77 7.87
N HIS A 281 12.87 -10.26 9.11
CA HIS A 281 13.52 -9.61 10.25
C HIS A 281 15.04 -9.61 10.14
N LEU A 282 15.63 -10.74 9.71
CA LEU A 282 17.07 -10.82 9.49
C LEU A 282 17.54 -9.88 8.38
N LEU A 283 16.78 -9.79 7.28
CA LEU A 283 17.06 -8.85 6.20
C LEU A 283 17.01 -7.40 6.68
N GLN A 284 15.98 -7.02 7.44
CA GLN A 284 15.87 -5.67 8.00
C GLN A 284 17.06 -5.35 8.93
N ALA A 285 17.45 -6.29 9.78
CA ALA A 285 18.60 -6.13 10.66
C ALA A 285 19.92 -5.95 9.86
N ALA A 286 20.13 -6.79 8.83
CA ALA A 286 21.31 -6.72 7.97
C ALA A 286 21.34 -5.39 7.18
N LEU A 287 20.21 -4.95 6.62
CA LEU A 287 20.12 -3.66 5.92
C LEU A 287 20.49 -2.49 6.83
N ARG A 288 19.99 -2.47 8.06
CA ARG A 288 20.34 -1.42 9.04
C ARG A 288 21.80 -1.46 9.44
N GLN A 289 22.38 -2.65 9.55
CA GLN A 289 23.80 -2.82 9.87
C GLN A 289 24.73 -2.36 8.75
N VAL A 290 24.36 -2.66 7.48
CA VAL A 290 25.20 -2.37 6.31
C VAL A 290 24.99 -0.96 5.76
N LEU A 291 23.74 -0.50 5.70
CA LEU A 291 23.35 0.77 5.09
C LEU A 291 23.17 1.91 6.10
N GLY A 292 23.00 1.58 7.38
CA GLY A 292 22.80 2.56 8.46
C GLY A 292 21.41 2.51 9.09
N THR A 293 21.31 3.14 10.28
CA THR A 293 20.10 3.11 11.12
C THR A 293 18.90 3.88 10.52
N HIS A 294 19.13 4.69 9.50
CA HIS A 294 18.08 5.42 8.76
C HIS A 294 17.19 4.53 7.89
N VAL A 295 17.60 3.27 7.70
CA VAL A 295 16.80 2.31 6.93
C VAL A 295 15.57 1.93 7.76
N GLU A 296 14.39 2.35 7.27
CA GLU A 296 13.08 2.08 7.87
C GLU A 296 12.23 1.21 6.95
N GLN A 297 11.37 0.40 7.57
CA GLN A 297 10.44 -0.44 6.84
C GLN A 297 9.24 0.39 6.38
N ALA A 298 9.05 0.54 5.07
CA ALA A 298 7.91 1.24 4.48
C ALA A 298 6.68 0.33 4.31
N GLY A 299 6.88 -0.98 4.20
CA GLY A 299 5.85 -1.99 4.04
C GLY A 299 6.47 -3.38 4.02
N GLN A 300 5.61 -4.40 4.05
CA GLN A 300 6.04 -5.79 4.03
C GLN A 300 4.95 -6.66 3.40
N LEU A 301 5.38 -7.66 2.63
CA LEU A 301 4.57 -8.81 2.24
C LEU A 301 5.39 -10.07 2.51
N VAL A 302 4.80 -11.01 3.27
CA VAL A 302 5.40 -12.31 3.57
C VAL A 302 4.39 -13.40 3.22
N ASN A 303 4.74 -14.24 2.27
CA ASN A 303 3.99 -15.43 1.91
C ASN A 303 4.92 -16.67 1.90
N GLU A 304 4.44 -17.81 1.43
CA GLU A 304 5.19 -19.07 1.39
C GLU A 304 6.36 -19.07 0.41
N THR A 305 6.39 -18.17 -0.58
CA THR A 305 7.37 -18.15 -1.67
C THR A 305 8.30 -16.94 -1.65
N GLU A 306 7.85 -15.82 -1.07
CA GLU A 306 8.60 -14.55 -1.16
C GLU A 306 8.46 -13.67 0.09
N VAL A 307 9.43 -12.80 0.24
CA VAL A 307 9.43 -11.65 1.15
C VAL A 307 9.63 -10.40 0.31
N ARG A 308 8.76 -9.42 0.46
CA ARG A 308 8.86 -8.15 -0.24
C ARG A 308 8.68 -6.98 0.71
#